data_9b78b523cccf255a59c47ea84169d0c5
#
_entry.id   9b78b523cccf255a59c47ea84169d0c5
#
_cell.length_a   1.000
_cell.length_b   1.000
_cell.length_c   1.000
_cell.angle_alpha   90.00
_cell.angle_beta   90.00
_cell.angle_gamma   90.00
#
_symmetry.space_group_name_H-M   'P 1'
#
loop_
_entity.id
_entity.type
_entity.pdbx_description
1 polymer ?
#
loop_
_entity_poly.entity_id
_entity_poly.type
_entity_poly.pdbx_seq_one_letter_code
_entity_poly.pdbx_strand_id
1 'polypeptide(L)'
;MEGDTETRLKDKHMAHRAVFLDRDGTINEEVGYVNHIERFNLLPRVGEAIRLLNQHDWKTVVVSNQSGVARGYFPESLVHQVHQKMRDLLKREGAHLDGIYYCPHHPDVGVPPYRQRCRCRKPATGLIEEAVKELGLDCSLSCVVGDRGVDIEFARRVGAKAILVLTGYGKGEWEYCKDQWKVGPDYVAEDLFEAVQWIVQQRSAISVDEK
;
A
#
# COMPACT_ATOMS: atom_id res chain seq x y z
N MET A 1 11.42 32.54 31.96
CA MET A 1 11.94 31.62 30.95
C MET A 1 11.40 30.18 31.15
N GLU A 2 10.09 30.02 31.39
CA GLU A 2 9.46 28.70 31.65
C GLU A 2 8.36 28.32 30.64
N GLY A 3 8.19 29.11 29.56
CA GLY A 3 7.12 28.90 28.59
C GLY A 3 7.47 28.00 27.36
N ASP A 4 8.76 27.77 27.10
CA ASP A 4 9.20 27.08 25.86
C ASP A 4 9.31 25.55 25.95
N THR A 5 9.23 25.00 27.16
CA THR A 5 9.42 23.57 27.41
C THR A 5 8.10 22.77 27.29
N GLU A 6 6.97 23.40 27.61
CA GLU A 6 5.64 22.74 27.54
C GLU A 6 5.10 22.62 26.11
N THR A 7 5.44 23.56 25.22
CA THR A 7 5.00 23.53 23.81
C THR A 7 5.73 22.45 23.01
N ARG A 8 7.01 22.16 23.35
CA ARG A 8 7.80 21.09 22.71
C ARG A 8 7.42 19.67 23.12
N LEU A 9 6.68 19.49 24.23
CA LEU A 9 6.24 18.18 24.71
C LEU A 9 4.87 17.75 24.14
N LYS A 10 4.09 18.68 23.57
CA LYS A 10 2.76 18.39 22.97
C LYS A 10 2.83 17.88 21.52
N ASP A 11 3.95 18.07 20.81
CA ASP A 11 4.18 17.53 19.46
C ASP A 11 4.70 16.08 19.45
N LYS A 12 4.88 15.45 20.61
CA LYS A 12 5.25 14.06 20.76
C LYS A 12 4.01 13.19 20.82
N HIS A 13 3.72 12.45 19.71
CA HIS A 13 2.83 11.29 19.59
C HIS A 13 1.39 11.52 19.11
N MET A 14 1.20 12.27 18.04
CA MET A 14 0.08 11.93 17.16
C MET A 14 0.59 10.92 16.14
N ALA A 15 0.27 9.65 16.36
CA ALA A 15 0.58 8.60 15.39
C ALA A 15 -0.17 8.90 14.08
N HIS A 16 0.55 8.85 12.95
CA HIS A 16 -0.02 9.15 11.65
C HIS A 16 -0.82 7.96 11.11
N ARG A 17 -1.93 8.24 10.49
CA ARG A 17 -2.69 7.26 9.73
C ARG A 17 -2.11 7.11 8.32
N ALA A 18 -2.19 5.92 7.77
CA ALA A 18 -1.67 5.62 6.44
C ALA A 18 -2.65 4.85 5.57
N VAL A 19 -2.50 4.99 4.27
CA VAL A 19 -3.03 4.04 3.30
C VAL A 19 -1.86 3.30 2.69
N PHE A 20 -1.78 2.01 2.99
CA PHE A 20 -0.81 1.09 2.41
C PHE A 20 -1.39 0.55 1.11
N LEU A 21 -0.70 0.79 0.00
CA LEU A 21 -1.13 0.43 -1.33
C LEU A 21 -0.29 -0.73 -1.87
N ASP A 22 -0.91 -1.79 -2.35
CA ASP A 22 -0.20 -2.67 -3.27
C ASP A 22 0.14 -1.91 -4.56
N ARG A 23 1.07 -2.41 -5.34
CA ARG A 23 1.54 -1.76 -6.55
C ARG A 23 0.85 -2.29 -7.80
N ASP A 24 1.15 -3.54 -8.16
CA ASP A 24 0.68 -4.16 -9.40
C ASP A 24 -0.81 -4.53 -9.25
N GLY A 25 -1.65 -4.08 -10.18
CA GLY A 25 -3.11 -4.24 -10.10
C GLY A 25 -3.84 -3.21 -9.25
N THR A 26 -3.13 -2.38 -8.46
CA THR A 26 -3.71 -1.34 -7.61
C THR A 26 -3.28 0.06 -8.04
N ILE A 27 -1.99 0.29 -8.20
CA ILE A 27 -1.41 1.57 -8.68
C ILE A 27 -1.16 1.52 -10.18
N ASN A 28 -0.59 0.42 -10.67
CA ASN A 28 -0.31 0.20 -12.09
C ASN A 28 -1.03 -1.02 -12.62
N GLU A 29 -1.13 -1.10 -13.95
CA GLU A 29 -1.67 -2.25 -14.65
C GLU A 29 -0.99 -3.55 -14.20
N GLU A 30 -1.79 -4.60 -13.95
CA GLU A 30 -1.29 -5.95 -13.69
C GLU A 30 -0.91 -6.61 -15.01
N VAL A 31 0.37 -6.87 -15.20
CA VAL A 31 0.94 -7.45 -16.42
C VAL A 31 1.74 -8.73 -16.13
N GLY A 32 1.45 -9.37 -14.99
CA GLY A 32 2.17 -10.52 -14.45
C GLY A 32 3.51 -10.09 -13.81
N TYR A 33 4.41 -9.56 -14.58
CA TYR A 33 5.68 -9.00 -14.11
C TYR A 33 6.07 -7.78 -14.94
N VAL A 34 6.38 -6.67 -14.30
CA VAL A 34 6.96 -5.49 -14.95
C VAL A 34 8.45 -5.77 -15.19
N ASN A 35 8.76 -6.49 -16.26
CA ASN A 35 10.12 -6.89 -16.63
C ASN A 35 10.85 -5.91 -17.56
N HIS A 36 10.22 -4.79 -17.85
CA HIS A 36 10.80 -3.65 -18.57
C HIS A 36 10.10 -2.36 -18.14
N ILE A 37 10.84 -1.25 -18.06
CA ILE A 37 10.31 0.03 -17.55
C ILE A 37 9.12 0.57 -18.36
N GLU A 38 9.07 0.30 -19.67
CA GLU A 38 7.97 0.75 -20.53
C GLU A 38 6.65 0.02 -20.27
N ARG A 39 6.69 -1.15 -19.61
CA ARG A 39 5.49 -1.89 -19.22
C ARG A 39 4.83 -1.37 -17.95
N PHE A 40 5.43 -0.40 -17.30
CA PHE A 40 4.84 0.25 -16.15
C PHE A 40 3.95 1.42 -16.60
N ASN A 41 2.65 1.26 -16.47
CA ASN A 41 1.63 2.28 -16.72
C ASN A 41 0.75 2.42 -15.50
N LEU A 42 0.50 3.65 -15.06
CA LEU A 42 -0.48 3.92 -13.99
C LEU A 42 -1.88 3.52 -14.46
N LEU A 43 -2.67 2.96 -13.56
CA LEU A 43 -4.11 2.79 -13.77
C LEU A 43 -4.80 4.16 -13.82
N PRO A 44 -5.96 4.25 -14.49
CA PRO A 44 -6.72 5.51 -14.56
C PRO A 44 -6.99 6.09 -13.18
N ARG A 45 -6.90 7.41 -13.05
CA ARG A 45 -7.22 8.21 -11.86
C ARG A 45 -6.37 7.92 -10.60
N VAL A 46 -5.31 7.12 -10.70
CA VAL A 46 -4.44 6.80 -9.55
C VAL A 46 -3.78 8.03 -8.97
N GLY A 47 -3.26 8.93 -9.81
CA GLY A 47 -2.68 10.19 -9.31
C GLY A 47 -3.72 11.10 -8.64
N GLU A 48 -4.94 11.14 -9.16
CA GLU A 48 -6.06 11.85 -8.52
C GLU A 48 -6.39 11.25 -7.14
N ALA A 49 -6.45 9.93 -7.03
CA ALA A 49 -6.69 9.21 -5.79
C ALA A 49 -5.61 9.51 -4.74
N ILE A 50 -4.34 9.37 -5.11
CA ILE A 50 -3.22 9.62 -4.19
C ILE A 50 -3.15 11.09 -3.79
N ARG A 51 -3.39 12.03 -4.71
CA ARG A 51 -3.48 13.47 -4.40
C ARG A 51 -4.59 13.74 -3.39
N LEU A 52 -5.75 13.09 -3.51
CA LEU A 52 -6.86 13.23 -2.56
C LEU A 52 -6.45 12.74 -1.16
N LEU A 53 -5.74 11.62 -1.04
CA LEU A 53 -5.16 11.17 0.23
C LEU A 53 -4.20 12.20 0.83
N ASN A 54 -3.28 12.73 0.01
CA ASN A 54 -2.32 13.74 0.44
C ASN A 54 -3.01 15.02 0.96
N GLN A 55 -4.09 15.45 0.31
CA GLN A 55 -4.90 16.61 0.72
C GLN A 55 -5.65 16.41 2.04
N HIS A 56 -5.85 15.15 2.44
CA HIS A 56 -6.54 14.79 3.69
C HIS A 56 -5.58 14.27 4.76
N ASP A 57 -4.28 14.58 4.68
CA ASP A 57 -3.24 14.23 5.65
C ASP A 57 -3.10 12.72 5.89
N TRP A 58 -3.37 11.89 4.87
CA TRP A 58 -3.05 10.49 4.89
C TRP A 58 -1.63 10.25 4.39
N LYS A 59 -0.83 9.51 5.15
CA LYS A 59 0.43 8.97 4.65
C LYS A 59 0.15 7.92 3.60
N THR A 60 0.74 8.06 2.42
CA THR A 60 0.54 7.14 1.29
C THR A 60 1.79 6.30 1.10
N VAL A 61 1.69 5.00 1.37
CA VAL A 61 2.82 4.07 1.45
C VAL A 61 2.60 2.89 0.53
N VAL A 62 3.55 2.61 -0.34
CA VAL A 62 3.50 1.41 -1.21
C VAL A 62 4.12 0.22 -0.49
N VAL A 63 3.43 -0.94 -0.52
CA VAL A 63 3.89 -2.22 0.05
C VAL A 63 3.70 -3.34 -0.97
N SER A 64 4.76 -3.86 -1.58
CA SER A 64 4.65 -4.73 -2.75
C SER A 64 5.53 -5.98 -2.68
N ASN A 65 5.02 -7.10 -3.20
CA ASN A 65 5.78 -8.34 -3.42
C ASN A 65 6.39 -8.35 -4.82
N GLN A 66 7.71 -8.21 -4.93
CA GLN A 66 8.45 -8.14 -6.20
C GLN A 66 9.28 -9.40 -6.46
N SER A 67 8.67 -10.56 -6.42
CA SER A 67 9.34 -11.86 -6.54
C SER A 67 9.91 -12.17 -7.93
N GLY A 68 9.67 -11.33 -8.92
CA GLY A 68 10.33 -11.42 -10.23
C GLY A 68 11.87 -11.37 -10.12
N VAL A 69 12.38 -10.65 -9.11
CA VAL A 69 13.82 -10.62 -8.77
C VAL A 69 14.31 -12.02 -8.37
N ALA A 70 13.65 -12.65 -7.39
CA ALA A 70 14.01 -14.01 -6.97
C ALA A 70 13.89 -15.03 -8.11
N ARG A 71 12.92 -14.86 -9.00
CA ARG A 71 12.70 -15.71 -10.16
C ARG A 71 13.72 -15.49 -11.29
N GLY A 72 14.56 -14.46 -11.20
CA GLY A 72 15.54 -14.11 -12.23
C GLY A 72 14.93 -13.51 -13.50
N TYR A 73 13.70 -13.01 -13.43
CA TYR A 73 13.03 -12.40 -14.59
C TYR A 73 13.60 -11.01 -14.91
N PHE A 74 14.13 -10.33 -13.91
CA PHE A 74 14.78 -9.03 -14.01
C PHE A 74 15.64 -8.76 -12.77
N PRO A 75 16.66 -7.86 -12.89
CA PRO A 75 17.49 -7.47 -11.76
C PRO A 75 16.73 -6.54 -10.82
N GLU A 76 17.13 -6.53 -9.54
CA GLU A 76 16.51 -5.65 -8.52
C GLU A 76 16.64 -4.17 -8.87
N SER A 77 17.66 -3.77 -9.63
CA SER A 77 17.83 -2.40 -10.16
C SER A 77 16.64 -1.94 -11.02
N LEU A 78 15.95 -2.86 -11.72
CA LEU A 78 14.75 -2.52 -12.45
C LEU A 78 13.59 -2.16 -11.51
N VAL A 79 13.46 -2.80 -10.36
CA VAL A 79 12.46 -2.44 -9.35
C VAL A 79 12.65 -1.00 -8.90
N HIS A 80 13.89 -0.59 -8.63
CA HIS A 80 14.20 0.80 -8.27
C HIS A 80 13.87 1.79 -9.41
N GLN A 81 14.19 1.45 -10.66
CA GLN A 81 13.83 2.29 -11.82
C GLN A 81 12.32 2.43 -11.99
N VAL A 82 11.56 1.35 -11.82
CA VAL A 82 10.09 1.35 -11.86
C VAL A 82 9.52 2.22 -10.74
N HIS A 83 10.04 2.11 -9.52
CA HIS A 83 9.61 2.94 -8.40
C HIS A 83 9.92 4.42 -8.63
N GLN A 84 11.07 4.75 -9.25
CA GLN A 84 11.38 6.14 -9.62
C GLN A 84 10.41 6.66 -10.70
N LYS A 85 10.16 5.86 -11.75
CA LYS A 85 9.16 6.22 -12.79
C LYS A 85 7.78 6.45 -12.16
N MET A 86 7.35 5.59 -11.24
CA MET A 86 6.09 5.75 -10.51
C MET A 86 6.04 7.09 -9.77
N ARG A 87 7.09 7.43 -9.00
CA ARG A 87 7.17 8.74 -8.30
C ARG A 87 7.09 9.91 -9.26
N ASP A 88 7.79 9.82 -10.39
CA ASP A 88 7.84 10.90 -11.38
C ASP A 88 6.47 11.10 -12.07
N LEU A 89 5.77 10.02 -12.39
CA LEU A 89 4.42 10.08 -12.96
C LEU A 89 3.42 10.68 -11.96
N LEU A 90 3.42 10.21 -10.72
CA LEU A 90 2.54 10.73 -9.66
C LEU A 90 2.81 12.21 -9.37
N LYS A 91 4.09 12.61 -9.35
CA LYS A 91 4.48 14.01 -9.14
C LYS A 91 3.91 14.92 -10.24
N ARG A 92 3.87 14.47 -11.49
CA ARG A 92 3.25 15.24 -12.61
C ARG A 92 1.76 15.47 -12.41
N GLU A 93 1.10 14.58 -11.68
CA GLU A 93 -0.32 14.68 -11.31
C GLU A 93 -0.54 15.38 -9.95
N GLY A 94 0.52 15.95 -9.35
CA GLY A 94 0.45 16.66 -8.07
C GLY A 94 0.29 15.73 -6.86
N ALA A 95 0.63 14.45 -7.00
CA ALA A 95 0.58 13.43 -5.96
C ALA A 95 1.98 13.03 -5.50
N HIS A 96 2.10 12.55 -4.24
CA HIS A 96 3.36 12.03 -3.71
C HIS A 96 3.17 10.78 -2.86
N LEU A 97 4.23 9.99 -2.72
CA LEU A 97 4.31 8.83 -1.85
C LEU A 97 5.27 9.12 -0.70
N ASP A 98 4.83 8.84 0.54
CA ASP A 98 5.64 9.00 1.76
C ASP A 98 6.67 7.88 1.92
N GLY A 99 6.35 6.67 1.44
CA GLY A 99 7.26 5.52 1.48
C GLY A 99 6.98 4.50 0.38
N ILE A 100 8.01 3.71 0.04
CA ILE A 100 7.89 2.54 -0.85
C ILE A 100 8.71 1.41 -0.25
N TYR A 101 8.04 0.33 0.13
CA TYR A 101 8.63 -0.87 0.71
C TYR A 101 8.28 -2.08 -0.16
N TYR A 102 9.23 -2.94 -0.42
CA TYR A 102 8.99 -4.11 -1.26
C TYR A 102 9.78 -5.33 -0.80
N CYS A 103 9.29 -6.50 -1.18
CA CYS A 103 9.95 -7.77 -0.92
C CYS A 103 10.42 -8.40 -2.24
N PRO A 104 11.74 -8.53 -2.48
CA PRO A 104 12.27 -9.18 -3.68
C PRO A 104 12.33 -10.73 -3.56
N HIS A 105 12.01 -11.28 -2.38
CA HIS A 105 12.23 -12.69 -2.06
C HIS A 105 11.12 -13.62 -2.51
N HIS A 106 11.47 -14.90 -2.67
CA HIS A 106 10.54 -16.01 -2.79
C HIS A 106 11.02 -17.20 -1.94
N PRO A 107 10.13 -17.91 -1.21
CA PRO A 107 10.57 -18.99 -0.32
C PRO A 107 11.17 -20.18 -1.06
N ASP A 108 10.68 -20.49 -2.26
CA ASP A 108 10.95 -21.77 -2.93
C ASP A 108 11.65 -21.62 -4.30
N VAL A 109 11.72 -20.39 -4.87
CA VAL A 109 12.21 -20.16 -6.23
C VAL A 109 13.41 -19.23 -6.23
N GLY A 110 14.34 -19.45 -7.18
CA GLY A 110 15.55 -18.66 -7.36
C GLY A 110 16.76 -19.21 -6.59
N VAL A 111 17.74 -18.34 -6.37
CA VAL A 111 18.98 -18.64 -5.63
C VAL A 111 19.19 -17.61 -4.51
N PRO A 112 19.97 -17.93 -3.45
CA PRO A 112 20.36 -16.93 -2.47
C PRO A 112 21.04 -15.71 -3.13
N PRO A 113 20.82 -14.48 -2.60
CA PRO A 113 20.10 -14.16 -1.35
C PRO A 113 18.57 -14.08 -1.51
N TYR A 114 18.01 -14.14 -2.72
CA TYR A 114 16.60 -13.90 -2.97
C TYR A 114 15.69 -15.10 -2.69
N ARG A 115 16.22 -16.33 -2.76
CA ARG A 115 15.48 -17.52 -2.32
C ARG A 115 15.60 -17.68 -0.82
N GLN A 116 14.62 -17.16 -0.09
CA GLN A 116 14.54 -17.29 1.35
C GLN A 116 13.13 -17.06 1.87
N ARG A 117 12.81 -17.64 3.02
CA ARG A 117 11.66 -17.26 3.84
C ARG A 117 12.03 -15.99 4.60
N CYS A 118 11.24 -14.94 4.45
CA CYS A 118 11.52 -13.63 5.03
C CYS A 118 10.31 -13.06 5.75
N ARG A 119 10.53 -12.03 6.56
CA ARG A 119 9.46 -11.30 7.26
C ARG A 119 8.78 -10.25 6.38
N CYS A 120 9.39 -9.86 5.24
CA CYS A 120 8.90 -8.80 4.38
C CYS A 120 7.87 -9.26 3.33
N ARG A 121 7.77 -10.56 2.99
CA ARG A 121 6.86 -11.03 1.95
C ARG A 121 5.41 -11.11 2.48
N LYS A 122 4.50 -10.29 1.92
CA LYS A 122 3.05 -10.37 2.22
C LYS A 122 2.55 -11.82 2.08
N PRO A 123 1.74 -12.34 3.03
CA PRO A 123 1.08 -11.63 4.12
C PRO A 123 1.90 -11.48 5.42
N ALA A 124 3.23 -11.73 5.44
CA ALA A 124 4.08 -11.37 6.58
C ALA A 124 4.22 -9.84 6.69
N THR A 125 4.30 -9.32 7.93
CA THR A 125 4.05 -7.93 8.27
C THR A 125 5.26 -7.00 8.21
N GLY A 126 6.45 -7.54 7.93
CA GLY A 126 7.71 -6.81 8.03
C GLY A 126 7.79 -5.51 7.23
N LEU A 127 7.12 -5.41 6.06
CA LEU A 127 7.11 -4.16 5.28
C LEU A 127 6.32 -3.04 6.00
N ILE A 128 5.17 -3.39 6.61
CA ILE A 128 4.40 -2.40 7.40
C ILE A 128 5.12 -2.07 8.70
N GLU A 129 5.72 -3.05 9.38
CA GLU A 129 6.48 -2.82 10.61
C GLU A 129 7.63 -1.82 10.38
N GLU A 130 8.31 -1.91 9.24
CA GLU A 130 9.36 -0.98 8.82
C GLU A 130 8.79 0.42 8.56
N ALA A 131 7.72 0.51 7.77
CA ALA A 131 7.04 1.77 7.49
C ALA A 131 6.51 2.46 8.77
N VAL A 132 5.90 1.69 9.67
CA VAL A 132 5.39 2.16 10.97
C VAL A 132 6.51 2.79 11.79
N LYS A 133 7.66 2.12 11.87
CA LYS A 133 8.82 2.60 12.61
C LYS A 133 9.41 3.88 12.02
N GLU A 134 9.52 3.94 10.67
CA GLU A 134 10.15 5.07 9.99
C GLU A 134 9.27 6.31 9.91
N LEU A 135 7.96 6.11 9.75
CA LEU A 135 7.01 7.20 9.48
C LEU A 135 6.10 7.51 10.69
N GLY A 136 6.24 6.82 11.82
CA GLY A 136 5.43 7.04 13.02
C GLY A 136 3.94 6.73 12.79
N LEU A 137 3.62 5.58 12.15
CA LEU A 137 2.25 5.24 11.75
C LEU A 137 1.51 4.43 12.82
N ASP A 138 0.16 4.52 12.80
CA ASP A 138 -0.74 3.66 13.56
C ASP A 138 -1.57 2.79 12.61
N CYS A 139 -1.36 1.48 12.65
CA CYS A 139 -2.09 0.55 11.80
C CYS A 139 -3.59 0.51 12.12
N SER A 140 -3.99 0.73 13.37
CA SER A 140 -5.41 0.72 13.77
C SER A 140 -6.21 1.86 13.17
N LEU A 141 -5.53 2.96 12.80
CA LEU A 141 -6.08 4.12 12.11
C LEU A 141 -5.88 4.06 10.59
N SER A 142 -5.29 2.98 10.08
CA SER A 142 -4.81 2.87 8.71
C SER A 142 -5.63 1.88 7.88
N CYS A 143 -5.41 1.93 6.56
CA CYS A 143 -6.03 1.03 5.60
C CYS A 143 -4.97 0.34 4.74
N VAL A 144 -5.25 -0.87 4.28
CA VAL A 144 -4.51 -1.54 3.20
C VAL A 144 -5.44 -1.66 2.01
N VAL A 145 -4.97 -1.27 0.84
CA VAL A 145 -5.70 -1.40 -0.43
C VAL A 145 -4.89 -2.30 -1.37
N GLY A 146 -5.52 -3.31 -1.90
CA GLY A 146 -4.89 -4.24 -2.83
C GLY A 146 -5.92 -4.99 -3.67
N ASP A 147 -5.44 -5.72 -4.68
CA ASP A 147 -6.27 -6.44 -5.64
C ASP A 147 -6.36 -7.94 -5.35
N ARG A 148 -5.80 -8.42 -4.20
CA ARG A 148 -5.73 -9.86 -3.90
C ARG A 148 -6.09 -10.19 -2.46
N GLY A 149 -6.58 -11.41 -2.24
CA GLY A 149 -6.86 -11.94 -0.89
C GLY A 149 -5.66 -11.87 0.06
N VAL A 150 -4.42 -11.94 -0.45
CA VAL A 150 -3.20 -11.78 0.35
C VAL A 150 -3.08 -10.39 0.97
N ASP A 151 -3.60 -9.35 0.32
CA ASP A 151 -3.59 -7.98 0.84
C ASP A 151 -4.62 -7.81 1.95
N ILE A 152 -5.76 -8.50 1.81
CA ILE A 152 -6.80 -8.55 2.85
C ILE A 152 -6.27 -9.25 4.11
N GLU A 153 -5.62 -10.41 3.95
CA GLU A 153 -4.98 -11.10 5.06
C GLU A 153 -3.88 -10.25 5.71
N PHE A 154 -3.08 -9.56 4.90
CA PHE A 154 -2.02 -8.66 5.35
C PHE A 154 -2.57 -7.51 6.21
N ALA A 155 -3.65 -6.87 5.76
CA ALA A 155 -4.34 -5.83 6.53
C ALA A 155 -4.79 -6.34 7.91
N ARG A 156 -5.44 -7.50 7.95
CA ARG A 156 -5.95 -8.09 9.19
C ARG A 156 -4.84 -8.42 10.19
N ARG A 157 -3.70 -8.87 9.69
CA ARG A 157 -2.54 -9.21 10.56
C ARG A 157 -1.97 -8.00 11.28
N VAL A 158 -2.12 -6.81 10.76
CA VAL A 158 -1.63 -5.57 11.38
C VAL A 158 -2.74 -4.73 12.04
N GLY A 159 -3.99 -5.20 12.01
CA GLY A 159 -5.12 -4.50 12.60
C GLY A 159 -5.62 -3.30 11.78
N ALA A 160 -5.25 -3.22 10.49
CA ALA A 160 -5.72 -2.19 9.58
C ALA A 160 -7.03 -2.58 8.89
N LYS A 161 -7.77 -1.60 8.36
CA LYS A 161 -8.91 -1.86 7.47
C LYS A 161 -8.42 -2.42 6.15
N ALA A 162 -9.16 -3.39 5.61
CA ALA A 162 -8.85 -4.09 4.38
C ALA A 162 -9.79 -3.66 3.25
N ILE A 163 -9.24 -3.20 2.13
CA ILE A 163 -10.03 -2.76 0.98
C ILE A 163 -9.55 -3.53 -0.26
N LEU A 164 -10.48 -4.18 -0.92
CA LEU A 164 -10.23 -4.84 -2.19
C LEU A 164 -10.58 -3.89 -3.33
N VAL A 165 -9.68 -3.72 -4.31
CA VAL A 165 -10.00 -3.08 -5.58
C VAL A 165 -10.24 -4.14 -6.65
N LEU A 166 -11.23 -3.91 -7.53
CA LEU A 166 -11.59 -4.86 -8.60
C LEU A 166 -10.73 -4.72 -9.86
N THR A 167 -9.72 -3.85 -9.84
CA THR A 167 -8.65 -3.79 -10.83
C THR A 167 -7.69 -4.97 -10.67
N GLY A 168 -6.76 -5.14 -11.61
CA GLY A 168 -5.79 -6.22 -11.56
C GLY A 168 -6.43 -7.60 -11.51
N TYR A 169 -6.07 -8.39 -10.50
CA TYR A 169 -6.70 -9.69 -10.21
C TYR A 169 -8.02 -9.57 -9.44
N GLY A 170 -8.35 -8.39 -8.89
CA GLY A 170 -9.39 -8.22 -7.88
C GLY A 170 -10.76 -8.72 -8.27
N LYS A 171 -11.18 -8.51 -9.53
CA LYS A 171 -12.47 -9.02 -10.00
C LYS A 171 -12.54 -10.55 -9.96
N GLY A 172 -11.50 -11.22 -10.43
CA GLY A 172 -11.42 -12.69 -10.39
C GLY A 172 -11.27 -13.22 -8.96
N GLU A 173 -10.45 -12.57 -8.12
CA GLU A 173 -10.30 -12.90 -6.70
C GLU A 173 -11.64 -12.79 -5.96
N TRP A 174 -12.39 -11.72 -6.19
CA TRP A 174 -13.71 -11.51 -5.57
C TRP A 174 -14.76 -12.48 -6.07
N GLU A 175 -14.80 -12.76 -7.35
CA GLU A 175 -15.82 -13.63 -7.94
C GLU A 175 -15.58 -15.12 -7.61
N TYR A 176 -14.33 -15.59 -7.69
CA TYR A 176 -14.01 -17.02 -7.65
C TYR A 176 -13.24 -17.47 -6.42
N CYS A 177 -12.60 -16.58 -5.68
CA CYS A 177 -11.71 -16.95 -4.57
C CYS A 177 -12.21 -16.51 -3.19
N LYS A 178 -13.14 -15.54 -3.09
CA LYS A 178 -13.56 -14.96 -1.80
C LYS A 178 -14.06 -15.98 -0.78
N ASP A 179 -14.73 -17.05 -1.23
CA ASP A 179 -15.27 -18.07 -0.34
C ASP A 179 -14.18 -18.95 0.32
N GLN A 180 -12.95 -18.87 -0.19
CA GLN A 180 -11.77 -19.54 0.37
C GLN A 180 -11.01 -18.65 1.36
N TRP A 181 -11.36 -17.37 1.47
CA TRP A 181 -10.69 -16.45 2.38
C TRP A 181 -11.17 -16.64 3.81
N LYS A 182 -10.23 -16.63 4.73
CA LYS A 182 -10.53 -16.72 6.17
C LYS A 182 -11.18 -15.46 6.71
N VAL A 183 -10.92 -14.34 6.05
CA VAL A 183 -11.37 -12.99 6.42
C VAL A 183 -11.71 -12.22 5.16
N GLY A 184 -12.79 -11.44 5.20
CA GLY A 184 -13.19 -10.58 4.08
C GLY A 184 -12.65 -9.17 4.19
N PRO A 185 -12.78 -8.36 3.10
CA PRO A 185 -12.49 -6.94 3.13
C PRO A 185 -13.58 -6.15 3.89
N ASP A 186 -13.23 -4.98 4.38
CA ASP A 186 -14.20 -4.00 4.94
C ASP A 186 -14.96 -3.27 3.83
N TYR A 187 -14.33 -3.13 2.67
CA TYR A 187 -14.93 -2.50 1.49
C TYR A 187 -14.38 -3.13 0.21
N VAL A 188 -15.22 -3.17 -0.83
CA VAL A 188 -14.85 -3.57 -2.20
C VAL A 188 -15.13 -2.39 -3.10
N ALA A 189 -14.13 -1.94 -3.84
CA ALA A 189 -14.18 -0.78 -4.72
C ALA A 189 -13.87 -1.19 -6.17
N GLU A 190 -14.43 -0.50 -7.15
CA GLU A 190 -14.13 -0.74 -8.57
C GLU A 190 -12.65 -0.42 -8.88
N ASP A 191 -12.11 0.66 -8.29
CA ASP A 191 -10.74 1.12 -8.49
C ASP A 191 -10.16 1.80 -7.25
N LEU A 192 -8.90 2.24 -7.33
CA LEU A 192 -8.24 2.96 -6.23
C LEU A 192 -8.94 4.29 -5.93
N PHE A 193 -9.50 4.98 -6.92
CA PHE A 193 -10.14 6.27 -6.69
C PHE A 193 -11.40 6.12 -5.84
N GLU A 194 -12.25 5.13 -6.14
CA GLU A 194 -13.43 4.82 -5.32
C GLU A 194 -13.04 4.36 -3.91
N ALA A 195 -12.01 3.51 -3.80
CA ALA A 195 -11.48 3.11 -2.50
C ALA A 195 -11.07 4.32 -1.64
N VAL A 196 -10.38 5.29 -2.24
CA VAL A 196 -9.94 6.51 -1.55
C VAL A 196 -11.11 7.42 -1.18
N GLN A 197 -12.12 7.56 -2.05
CA GLN A 197 -13.33 8.30 -1.70
C GLN A 197 -14.00 7.70 -0.45
N TRP A 198 -14.13 6.39 -0.39
CA TRP A 198 -14.67 5.70 0.79
C TRP A 198 -13.81 5.95 2.04
N ILE A 199 -12.47 5.83 1.95
CA ILE A 199 -11.54 6.07 3.06
C ILE A 199 -11.70 7.48 3.64
N VAL A 200 -11.79 8.49 2.78
CA VAL A 200 -11.88 9.89 3.20
C VAL A 200 -13.24 10.19 3.84
N GLN A 201 -14.32 9.61 3.32
CA GLN A 201 -15.68 9.80 3.85
C GLN A 201 -15.88 9.20 5.24
N GLN A 202 -15.21 8.08 5.57
CA GLN A 202 -15.31 7.47 6.91
C GLN A 202 -14.93 8.43 8.04
N ARG A 203 -14.11 9.46 7.77
CA ARG A 203 -13.73 10.47 8.76
C ARG A 203 -14.82 11.52 9.02
N SER A 204 -15.59 11.85 7.99
CA SER A 204 -16.64 12.88 8.14
C SER A 204 -17.75 12.43 9.08
N ALA A 205 -17.97 11.11 9.21
CA ALA A 205 -18.95 10.54 10.12
C ALA A 205 -18.52 10.56 11.60
N ILE A 206 -17.23 10.39 11.88
CA ILE A 206 -16.71 10.33 13.28
C ILE A 206 -16.66 11.73 13.92
N SER A 207 -16.44 12.79 13.14
CA SER A 207 -16.36 14.17 13.65
C SER A 207 -17.70 14.84 13.92
N VAL A 208 -18.84 14.20 13.60
CA VAL A 208 -20.18 14.72 13.83
C VAL A 208 -20.75 14.25 15.17
N ASP A 209 -20.26 13.11 15.70
CA ASP A 209 -20.74 12.54 16.97
C ASP A 209 -20.01 13.10 18.21
N GLU A 210 -19.02 13.97 18.04
CA GLU A 210 -18.27 14.61 19.15
C GLU A 210 -18.68 16.09 19.41
N LYS A 211 -19.85 16.52 18.96
CA LYS A 211 -20.37 17.88 19.26
C LYS A 211 -21.64 17.86 20.08
#